data_23a2136a3d19682306b7d78a8ad81953
#
_entry.id   23a2136a3d19682306b7d78a8ad81953
#
_cell.length_a   1.000
_cell.length_b   1.000
_cell.length_c   1.000
_cell.angle_alpha   90.00
_cell.angle_beta   90.00
_cell.angle_gamma   90.00
#
_symmetry.space_group_name_H-M   'P 1'
#
loop_
_entity.id
_entity.type
_entity.pdbx_description
1 polymer ?
#
loop_
_entity_poly.entity_id
_entity_poly.type
_entity_poly.pdbx_seq_one_letter_code
_entity_poly.pdbx_strand_id
1 'polypeptide(L)'
;MTSSFLHSEDGAKKIGIVVLFSDITELEQLHRQRRESSTIFAVLMICVCVYLFLWSLLRYLQAEPPGWVMNLMIEAISVVMFIIILKTTSFSIRDIGLRVTDAKATFIPDILITLGGCIVLIGGKLVLLRAAPGFFPEGAPFWDWSVGTFADIIYPLTVILQEFLARGVMQENLRRIFTGKHAGALSIFVSALVFGVLHIAYGLPYMLGATLLLGVLGIFYHKQGNIWGLCIIHYVLGEVATFLRYLI
;
A
#
# COMPACT_ATOMS: atom_id res chain seq x y z
N MET A 1 -35.00 11.73 4.14
CA MET A 1 -34.78 12.80 5.11
C MET A 1 -36.08 13.56 5.28
N THR A 2 -36.74 13.31 6.34
CA THR A 2 -37.92 14.03 6.75
C THR A 2 -37.44 15.28 7.46
N SER A 3 -37.53 16.44 6.80
CA SER A 3 -37.50 17.68 7.49
C SER A 3 -38.77 17.75 8.32
N SER A 4 -38.71 17.33 9.56
CA SER A 4 -39.71 17.70 10.53
C SER A 4 -39.58 19.19 10.74
N PHE A 5 -40.38 19.96 10.03
CA PHE A 5 -40.49 21.37 10.23
C PHE A 5 -41.13 21.59 11.59
N LEU A 6 -40.31 21.92 12.53
CA LEU A 6 -40.81 22.52 13.76
C LEU A 6 -41.42 23.86 13.39
N HIS A 7 -42.73 23.93 13.39
CA HIS A 7 -43.48 25.17 13.33
C HIS A 7 -43.34 25.90 14.66
N SER A 8 -42.33 26.69 14.78
CA SER A 8 -42.27 27.74 15.81
C SER A 8 -42.01 29.06 15.11
N GLU A 9 -42.74 30.06 15.51
CA GLU A 9 -42.85 31.30 14.77
C GLU A 9 -41.55 32.08 14.60
N ASP A 10 -40.46 31.81 15.35
CA ASP A 10 -39.28 32.67 15.34
C ASP A 10 -37.93 32.05 15.02
N GLY A 11 -37.78 30.78 14.88
CA GLY A 11 -36.43 30.18 14.72
C GLY A 11 -36.31 28.99 13.79
N ALA A 12 -37.36 28.21 13.65
CA ALA A 12 -37.32 26.91 12.98
C ALA A 12 -37.07 26.99 11.48
N LYS A 13 -37.51 28.04 10.79
CA LYS A 13 -37.20 28.24 9.37
C LYS A 13 -35.71 28.45 9.11
N LYS A 14 -35.01 29.18 10.00
CA LYS A 14 -33.58 29.41 9.86
C LYS A 14 -32.78 28.15 10.18
N ILE A 15 -33.18 27.36 11.20
CA ILE A 15 -32.54 26.13 11.58
C ILE A 15 -32.76 25.03 10.51
N GLY A 16 -33.95 24.96 9.95
CA GLY A 16 -34.24 24.02 8.85
C GLY A 16 -33.42 24.29 7.60
N ILE A 17 -33.19 25.54 7.23
CA ILE A 17 -32.34 25.93 6.10
C ILE A 17 -30.86 25.62 6.38
N VAL A 18 -30.38 25.91 7.59
CA VAL A 18 -28.97 25.60 7.99
C VAL A 18 -28.70 24.11 7.96
N VAL A 19 -29.59 23.28 8.50
CA VAL A 19 -29.46 21.82 8.46
C VAL A 19 -29.51 21.29 7.03
N LEU A 20 -30.40 21.78 6.17
CA LEU A 20 -30.50 21.37 4.76
C LEU A 20 -29.21 21.72 3.98
N PHE A 21 -28.68 22.92 4.16
CA PHE A 21 -27.41 23.33 3.53
C PHE A 21 -26.23 22.54 4.06
N SER A 22 -26.16 22.23 5.36
CA SER A 22 -25.12 21.38 5.92
C SER A 22 -25.16 19.97 5.33
N ASP A 23 -26.33 19.36 5.24
CA ASP A 23 -26.52 18.03 4.64
C ASP A 23 -26.13 17.99 3.16
N ILE A 24 -26.52 19.02 2.39
CA ILE A 24 -26.17 19.12 0.96
C ILE A 24 -24.65 19.30 0.81
N THR A 25 -24.03 20.15 1.63
CA THR A 25 -22.59 20.41 1.57
C THR A 25 -21.79 19.14 1.89
N GLU A 26 -22.20 18.38 2.91
CA GLU A 26 -21.56 17.11 3.26
C GLU A 26 -21.70 16.08 2.12
N LEU A 27 -22.89 15.97 1.54
CA LEU A 27 -23.12 15.07 0.41
C LEU A 27 -22.29 15.45 -0.81
N GLU A 28 -22.19 16.73 -1.14
CA GLU A 28 -21.36 17.23 -2.23
C GLU A 28 -19.88 16.95 -1.98
N GLN A 29 -19.39 17.11 -0.75
CA GLN A 29 -18.03 16.78 -0.38
C GLN A 29 -17.73 15.30 -0.54
N LEU A 30 -18.62 14.42 -0.11
CA LEU A 30 -18.49 12.97 -0.28
C LEU A 30 -18.48 12.58 -1.78
N HIS A 31 -19.37 13.15 -2.58
CA HIS A 31 -19.38 12.91 -4.03
C HIS A 31 -18.09 13.40 -4.71
N ARG A 32 -17.59 14.56 -4.30
CA ARG A 32 -16.33 15.10 -4.80
C ARG A 32 -15.15 14.20 -4.44
N GLN A 33 -15.01 13.82 -3.17
CA GLN A 33 -13.94 12.93 -2.72
C GLN A 33 -13.97 11.59 -3.46
N ARG A 34 -15.15 11.01 -3.65
CA ARG A 34 -15.31 9.76 -4.39
C ARG A 34 -14.90 9.89 -5.85
N ARG A 35 -15.29 10.98 -6.51
CA ARG A 35 -14.89 11.26 -7.90
C ARG A 35 -13.38 11.45 -8.03
N GLU A 36 -12.78 12.24 -7.13
CA GLU A 36 -11.33 12.45 -7.09
C GLU A 36 -10.60 11.11 -6.88
N SER A 37 -11.04 10.29 -5.92
CA SER A 37 -10.47 8.96 -5.67
C SER A 37 -10.60 8.02 -6.88
N SER A 38 -11.73 8.02 -7.57
CA SER A 38 -11.93 7.20 -8.77
C SER A 38 -11.00 7.64 -9.90
N THR A 39 -10.79 8.94 -10.08
CA THR A 39 -9.87 9.47 -11.09
C THR A 39 -8.42 9.07 -10.77
N ILE A 40 -7.98 9.24 -9.51
CA ILE A 40 -6.65 8.82 -9.07
C ILE A 40 -6.44 7.33 -9.32
N PHE A 41 -7.42 6.50 -8.95
CA PHE A 41 -7.32 5.06 -9.14
C PHE A 41 -7.28 4.68 -10.63
N ALA A 42 -8.04 5.36 -11.47
CA ALA A 42 -7.98 5.15 -12.94
C ALA A 42 -6.60 5.51 -13.51
N VAL A 43 -6.02 6.63 -13.11
CA VAL A 43 -4.67 7.03 -13.53
C VAL A 43 -3.63 6.00 -13.04
N LEU A 44 -3.73 5.55 -11.79
CA LEU A 44 -2.87 4.51 -11.27
C LEU A 44 -2.98 3.22 -12.10
N MET A 45 -4.19 2.77 -12.44
CA MET A 45 -4.38 1.58 -13.26
C MET A 45 -3.77 1.72 -14.64
N ILE A 46 -3.84 2.91 -15.24
CA ILE A 46 -3.14 3.19 -16.51
C ILE A 46 -1.62 3.03 -16.32
N CYS A 47 -1.05 3.59 -15.25
CA CYS A 47 0.37 3.44 -14.95
C CYS A 47 0.76 1.96 -14.75
N VAL A 48 -0.05 1.19 -14.03
CA VAL A 48 0.15 -0.25 -13.83
C VAL A 48 0.11 -1.01 -15.17
N CYS A 49 -0.88 -0.72 -16.01
CA CYS A 49 -0.98 -1.34 -17.34
C CYS A 49 0.24 -1.00 -18.21
N VAL A 50 0.70 0.24 -18.21
CA VAL A 50 1.92 0.66 -18.93
C VAL A 50 3.14 -0.08 -18.40
N TYR A 51 3.30 -0.19 -17.08
CA TYR A 51 4.37 -0.96 -16.45
C TYR A 51 4.37 -2.41 -16.92
N LEU A 52 3.22 -3.10 -16.84
CA LEU A 52 3.10 -4.49 -17.24
C LEU A 52 3.33 -4.68 -18.74
N PHE A 53 2.86 -3.74 -19.58
CA PHE A 53 3.10 -3.75 -21.01
C PHE A 53 4.60 -3.60 -21.32
N LEU A 54 5.27 -2.65 -20.70
CA LEU A 54 6.72 -2.46 -20.87
C LEU A 54 7.51 -3.69 -20.41
N TRP A 55 7.14 -4.28 -19.26
CA TRP A 55 7.72 -5.53 -18.81
C TRP A 55 7.54 -6.65 -19.85
N SER A 56 6.32 -6.83 -20.35
CA SER A 56 6.03 -7.86 -21.37
C SER A 56 6.80 -7.61 -22.67
N LEU A 57 6.92 -6.36 -23.09
CA LEU A 57 7.70 -5.97 -24.29
C LEU A 57 9.18 -6.27 -24.10
N LEU A 58 9.78 -5.93 -22.95
CA LEU A 58 11.17 -6.24 -22.64
C LEU A 58 11.43 -7.76 -22.71
N ARG A 59 10.52 -8.55 -22.13
CA ARG A 59 10.61 -10.02 -22.20
C ARG A 59 10.49 -10.53 -23.63
N TYR A 60 9.57 -9.99 -24.42
CA TYR A 60 9.42 -10.35 -25.84
C TYR A 60 10.69 -10.02 -26.64
N LEU A 61 11.33 -8.91 -26.38
CA LEU A 61 12.59 -8.49 -27.00
C LEU A 61 13.82 -9.21 -26.42
N GLN A 62 13.62 -10.17 -25.52
CA GLN A 62 14.69 -10.88 -24.81
C GLN A 62 15.67 -9.94 -24.06
N ALA A 63 15.19 -8.76 -23.72
CA ALA A 63 15.93 -7.82 -22.87
C ALA A 63 15.76 -8.24 -21.39
N GLU A 64 16.87 -8.32 -20.70
CA GLU A 64 16.90 -8.64 -19.26
C GLU A 64 17.39 -7.41 -18.48
N PRO A 65 16.50 -6.43 -18.21
CA PRO A 65 16.88 -5.26 -17.45
C PRO A 65 17.25 -5.70 -16.03
N PRO A 66 18.27 -5.06 -15.41
CA PRO A 66 18.56 -5.28 -14.02
C PRO A 66 17.34 -5.03 -13.14
N GLY A 67 17.16 -5.80 -12.06
CA GLY A 67 15.99 -5.70 -11.18
C GLY A 67 15.73 -4.29 -10.64
N TRP A 68 16.80 -3.50 -10.40
CA TRP A 68 16.66 -2.10 -9.95
C TRP A 68 15.91 -1.20 -10.94
N VAL A 69 15.93 -1.50 -12.24
CA VAL A 69 15.18 -0.73 -13.26
C VAL A 69 13.68 -0.85 -13.00
N MET A 70 13.22 -2.04 -12.65
CA MET A 70 11.80 -2.30 -12.37
C MET A 70 11.36 -1.62 -11.07
N ASN A 71 12.21 -1.62 -10.05
CA ASN A 71 11.96 -0.85 -8.82
C ASN A 71 11.85 0.64 -9.11
N LEU A 72 12.78 1.19 -9.89
CA LEU A 72 12.77 2.61 -10.26
C LEU A 72 11.46 3.01 -10.98
N MET A 73 10.89 2.12 -11.79
CA MET A 73 9.59 2.39 -12.42
C MET A 73 8.45 2.46 -11.39
N ILE A 74 8.43 1.58 -10.39
CA ILE A 74 7.44 1.63 -9.30
C ILE A 74 7.60 2.90 -8.47
N GLU A 75 8.83 3.28 -8.18
CA GLU A 75 9.15 4.51 -7.45
C GLU A 75 8.73 5.76 -8.25
N ALA A 76 8.99 5.77 -9.56
CA ALA A 76 8.56 6.85 -10.45
C ALA A 76 7.02 6.97 -10.47
N ILE A 77 6.29 5.86 -10.53
CA ILE A 77 4.82 5.85 -10.41
C ILE A 77 4.41 6.48 -9.07
N SER A 78 5.07 6.09 -7.97
CA SER A 78 4.75 6.63 -6.64
C SER A 78 4.93 8.14 -6.56
N VAL A 79 6.03 8.66 -7.10
CA VAL A 79 6.32 10.11 -7.13
C VAL A 79 5.31 10.85 -8.03
N VAL A 80 5.02 10.30 -9.20
CA VAL A 80 4.03 10.89 -10.12
C VAL A 80 2.64 10.94 -9.46
N MET A 81 2.21 9.85 -8.82
CA MET A 81 0.94 9.80 -8.10
C MET A 81 0.90 10.80 -6.94
N PHE A 82 2.00 10.96 -6.19
CA PHE A 82 2.10 11.96 -5.13
C PHE A 82 1.87 13.38 -5.68
N ILE A 83 2.55 13.73 -6.77
CA ILE A 83 2.41 15.06 -7.42
C ILE A 83 0.97 15.26 -7.92
N ILE A 84 0.38 14.26 -8.55
CA ILE A 84 -1.00 14.34 -9.05
C ILE A 84 -1.96 14.59 -7.89
N ILE A 85 -1.88 13.80 -6.81
CA ILE A 85 -2.75 13.96 -5.65
C ILE A 85 -2.66 15.37 -5.09
N LEU A 86 -1.44 15.88 -4.84
CA LEU A 86 -1.27 17.21 -4.26
C LEU A 86 -1.75 18.35 -5.15
N LYS A 87 -1.71 18.17 -6.48
CA LYS A 87 -2.08 19.23 -7.42
C LYS A 87 -3.53 19.20 -7.89
N THR A 88 -4.15 18.02 -7.89
CA THR A 88 -5.45 17.83 -8.56
C THR A 88 -6.60 17.45 -7.64
N THR A 89 -6.31 17.21 -6.35
CA THR A 89 -7.34 16.80 -5.40
C THR A 89 -7.42 17.73 -4.20
N SER A 90 -8.51 17.59 -3.46
CA SER A 90 -8.72 18.26 -2.17
C SER A 90 -8.06 17.54 -0.99
N PHE A 91 -7.34 16.43 -1.23
CA PHE A 91 -6.74 15.63 -0.18
C PHE A 91 -5.51 16.29 0.43
N SER A 92 -5.45 16.28 1.75
CA SER A 92 -4.26 16.66 2.50
C SER A 92 -3.28 15.49 2.60
N ILE A 93 -2.02 15.77 2.93
CA ILE A 93 -1.02 14.74 3.23
C ILE A 93 -1.47 13.79 4.36
N ARG A 94 -2.33 14.23 5.26
CA ARG A 94 -2.90 13.37 6.30
C ARG A 94 -3.90 12.36 5.75
N ASP A 95 -4.62 12.73 4.70
CA ASP A 95 -5.64 11.88 4.06
C ASP A 95 -5.02 10.73 3.26
N ILE A 96 -3.73 10.79 2.96
CA ILE A 96 -2.96 9.79 2.24
C ILE A 96 -1.97 9.03 3.15
N GLY A 97 -2.24 9.00 4.47
CA GLY A 97 -1.50 8.20 5.44
C GLY A 97 -0.19 8.80 5.96
N LEU A 98 0.21 9.99 5.48
CA LEU A 98 1.43 10.70 5.94
C LEU A 98 1.14 11.54 7.19
N ARG A 99 0.42 10.97 8.15
CA ARG A 99 0.13 11.62 9.43
C ARG A 99 1.02 11.03 10.53
N VAL A 100 1.51 11.88 11.41
CA VAL A 100 2.16 11.45 12.65
C VAL A 100 1.06 11.25 13.68
N THR A 101 0.84 10.00 14.06
CA THR A 101 -0.04 9.62 15.18
C THR A 101 0.77 9.44 16.44
N ASP A 102 0.11 9.19 17.56
CA ASP A 102 0.80 8.91 18.84
C ASP A 102 1.80 7.75 18.62
N ALA A 103 3.09 8.11 18.64
CA ALA A 103 4.18 7.18 18.35
C ALA A 103 4.21 6.00 19.34
N LYS A 104 3.81 6.22 20.61
CA LYS A 104 3.79 5.14 21.61
C LYS A 104 2.69 4.11 21.35
N ALA A 105 1.52 4.56 20.90
CA ALA A 105 0.39 3.67 20.63
C ALA A 105 0.61 2.77 19.41
N THR A 106 1.42 3.21 18.44
CA THR A 106 1.70 2.44 17.21
C THR A 106 3.00 1.66 17.28
N PHE A 107 4.03 2.18 17.92
CA PHE A 107 5.39 1.65 17.90
C PHE A 107 5.51 0.24 18.54
N ILE A 108 4.86 0.00 19.68
CA ILE A 108 4.90 -1.32 20.35
C ILE A 108 4.26 -2.42 19.48
N PRO A 109 3.03 -2.24 18.97
CA PRO A 109 2.46 -3.21 18.01
C PRO A 109 3.35 -3.44 16.80
N ASP A 110 3.95 -2.39 16.23
CA ASP A 110 4.80 -2.48 15.04
C ASP A 110 6.05 -3.32 15.30
N ILE A 111 6.71 -3.14 16.46
CA ILE A 111 7.84 -3.98 16.87
C ILE A 111 7.42 -5.44 17.03
N LEU A 112 6.30 -5.71 17.71
CA LEU A 112 5.84 -7.08 17.93
C LEU A 112 5.52 -7.79 16.62
N ILE A 113 4.93 -7.07 15.66
CA ILE A 113 4.64 -7.58 14.32
C ILE A 113 5.93 -7.86 13.56
N THR A 114 6.89 -6.95 13.63
CA THR A 114 8.21 -7.12 13.01
C THR A 114 8.91 -8.36 13.54
N LEU A 115 8.97 -8.51 14.86
CA LEU A 115 9.58 -9.69 15.50
C LEU A 115 8.86 -10.98 15.13
N GLY A 116 7.53 -10.98 15.17
CA GLY A 116 6.69 -12.11 14.74
C GLY A 116 6.94 -12.48 13.28
N GLY A 117 7.01 -11.48 12.39
CA GLY A 117 7.33 -11.68 10.97
C GLY A 117 8.73 -12.27 10.75
N CYS A 118 9.74 -11.78 11.47
CA CYS A 118 11.09 -12.36 11.43
C CYS A 118 11.08 -13.83 11.86
N ILE A 119 10.37 -14.17 12.94
CA ILE A 119 10.23 -15.56 13.41
C ILE A 119 9.57 -16.44 12.34
N VAL A 120 8.52 -15.93 11.68
CA VAL A 120 7.83 -16.64 10.59
C VAL A 120 8.76 -16.87 9.40
N LEU A 121 9.55 -15.87 8.99
CA LEU A 121 10.51 -16.01 7.89
C LEU A 121 11.61 -17.01 8.24
N ILE A 122 12.22 -16.90 9.42
CA ILE A 122 13.29 -17.81 9.87
C ILE A 122 12.74 -19.24 10.00
N GLY A 123 11.60 -19.41 10.67
CA GLY A 123 10.94 -20.70 10.84
C GLY A 123 10.49 -21.30 9.50
N GLY A 124 9.95 -20.48 8.62
CA GLY A 124 9.57 -20.86 7.25
C GLY A 124 10.75 -21.40 6.46
N LYS A 125 11.93 -20.74 6.53
CA LYS A 125 13.15 -21.26 5.88
C LYS A 125 13.55 -22.63 6.44
N LEU A 126 13.51 -22.81 7.76
CA LEU A 126 13.82 -24.12 8.39
C LEU A 126 12.89 -25.22 7.90
N VAL A 127 11.60 -24.92 7.75
CA VAL A 127 10.60 -25.88 7.22
C VAL A 127 10.88 -26.16 5.74
N LEU A 128 11.08 -25.13 4.92
CA LEU A 128 11.32 -25.29 3.48
C LEU A 128 12.60 -26.02 3.16
N LEU A 129 13.67 -25.82 3.91
CA LEU A 129 14.93 -26.59 3.76
C LEU A 129 14.73 -28.10 3.95
N ARG A 130 13.71 -28.52 4.72
CA ARG A 130 13.36 -29.93 4.91
C ARG A 130 12.32 -30.43 3.92
N ALA A 131 11.28 -29.65 3.65
CA ALA A 131 10.14 -30.06 2.86
C ALA A 131 10.33 -29.84 1.35
N ALA A 132 11.13 -28.84 0.97
CA ALA A 132 11.38 -28.44 -0.42
C ALA A 132 12.82 -27.89 -0.57
N PRO A 133 13.86 -28.70 -0.38
CA PRO A 133 15.26 -28.22 -0.35
C PRO A 133 15.68 -27.50 -1.63
N GLY A 134 15.12 -27.86 -2.77
CA GLY A 134 15.36 -27.18 -4.06
C GLY A 134 14.73 -25.78 -4.20
N PHE A 135 14.02 -25.30 -3.18
CA PHE A 135 13.47 -23.93 -3.19
C PHE A 135 14.58 -22.87 -3.06
N PHE A 136 15.67 -23.20 -2.39
CA PHE A 136 16.83 -22.33 -2.21
C PHE A 136 17.97 -22.79 -3.10
N PRO A 137 18.90 -21.90 -3.53
CA PRO A 137 20.08 -22.28 -4.29
C PRO A 137 20.91 -23.30 -3.53
N GLU A 138 21.45 -24.30 -4.28
CA GLU A 138 22.28 -25.33 -3.68
C GLU A 138 23.54 -24.73 -3.02
N GLY A 139 23.85 -25.16 -1.78
CA GLY A 139 24.99 -24.63 -1.03
C GLY A 139 24.80 -23.21 -0.47
N ALA A 140 23.63 -22.58 -0.65
CA ALA A 140 23.39 -21.26 -0.07
C ALA A 140 23.41 -21.32 1.47
N PRO A 141 24.11 -20.37 2.15
CA PRO A 141 24.12 -20.33 3.60
C PRO A 141 22.71 -20.03 4.15
N PHE A 142 22.49 -20.41 5.41
CA PHE A 142 21.22 -20.10 6.07
C PHE A 142 20.94 -18.60 6.11
N TRP A 143 21.97 -17.81 6.38
CA TRP A 143 21.96 -16.35 6.34
C TRP A 143 23.12 -15.88 5.47
N ASP A 144 22.82 -15.15 4.41
CA ASP A 144 23.80 -14.77 3.41
C ASP A 144 24.03 -13.25 3.35
N TRP A 145 25.09 -12.80 3.98
CA TRP A 145 25.48 -11.40 3.95
C TRP A 145 26.02 -10.93 2.59
N SER A 146 26.40 -11.86 1.70
CA SER A 146 26.99 -11.51 0.41
C SER A 146 25.99 -10.92 -0.59
N VAL A 147 24.67 -11.08 -0.32
CA VAL A 147 23.61 -10.49 -1.15
C VAL A 147 23.36 -9.02 -0.87
N GLY A 148 23.89 -8.50 0.22
CA GLY A 148 23.81 -7.09 0.56
C GLY A 148 24.49 -6.23 -0.50
N THR A 149 23.81 -5.18 -0.94
CA THR A 149 24.23 -4.27 -2.00
C THR A 149 24.09 -2.81 -1.58
N PHE A 150 24.62 -1.89 -2.39
CA PHE A 150 24.37 -0.46 -2.18
C PHE A 150 22.87 -0.12 -2.22
N ALA A 151 22.06 -0.92 -2.92
CA ALA A 151 20.61 -0.73 -2.99
C ALA A 151 19.95 -0.81 -1.60
N ASP A 152 20.49 -1.60 -0.67
CA ASP A 152 19.95 -1.74 0.69
C ASP A 152 20.06 -0.44 1.50
N ILE A 153 21.03 0.42 1.18
CA ILE A 153 21.16 1.76 1.78
C ILE A 153 20.01 2.67 1.33
N ILE A 154 19.54 2.50 0.09
CA ILE A 154 18.46 3.31 -0.50
C ILE A 154 17.10 2.69 -0.18
N TYR A 155 17.06 1.41 0.16
CA TYR A 155 15.83 0.65 0.37
C TYR A 155 14.84 1.27 1.38
N PRO A 156 15.24 1.94 2.47
CA PRO A 156 14.31 2.67 3.32
C PRO A 156 13.48 3.72 2.57
N LEU A 157 14.09 4.45 1.62
CA LEU A 157 13.38 5.42 0.79
C LEU A 157 12.41 4.72 -0.17
N THR A 158 12.86 3.65 -0.81
CA THR A 158 12.02 2.79 -1.66
C THR A 158 10.79 2.30 -0.89
N VAL A 159 10.96 1.81 0.33
CA VAL A 159 9.87 1.33 1.18
C VAL A 159 8.87 2.45 1.51
N ILE A 160 9.34 3.66 1.82
CA ILE A 160 8.45 4.81 2.05
C ILE A 160 7.58 5.08 0.81
N LEU A 161 8.18 5.10 -0.38
CA LEU A 161 7.46 5.32 -1.63
C LEU A 161 6.48 4.17 -1.93
N GLN A 162 6.87 2.95 -1.66
CA GLN A 162 6.04 1.76 -1.85
C GLN A 162 4.85 1.73 -0.86
N GLU A 163 5.07 1.98 0.43
CA GLU A 163 3.98 2.05 1.39
C GLU A 163 3.05 3.25 1.11
N PHE A 164 3.60 4.38 0.69
CA PHE A 164 2.77 5.48 0.21
C PHE A 164 1.89 5.06 -0.98
N LEU A 165 2.45 4.41 -2.00
CA LEU A 165 1.70 3.93 -3.16
C LEU A 165 0.63 2.91 -2.76
N ALA A 166 1.00 1.93 -1.93
CA ALA A 166 0.10 0.86 -1.52
C ALA A 166 -1.02 1.36 -0.59
N ARG A 167 -0.71 2.22 0.38
CA ARG A 167 -1.67 2.70 1.40
C ARG A 167 -2.33 4.00 1.00
N GLY A 168 -1.51 5.04 0.74
CA GLY A 168 -2.01 6.38 0.44
C GLY A 168 -2.74 6.45 -0.90
N VAL A 169 -2.18 5.84 -1.93
CA VAL A 169 -2.75 5.91 -3.28
C VAL A 169 -3.76 4.79 -3.52
N MET A 170 -3.40 3.53 -3.32
CA MET A 170 -4.31 2.43 -3.65
C MET A 170 -5.38 2.20 -2.58
N GLN A 171 -4.98 1.79 -1.38
CA GLN A 171 -5.92 1.34 -0.35
C GLN A 171 -6.89 2.44 0.08
N GLU A 172 -6.40 3.66 0.29
CA GLU A 172 -7.24 4.76 0.78
C GLU A 172 -8.23 5.24 -0.29
N ASN A 173 -7.81 5.32 -1.56
CA ASN A 173 -8.73 5.68 -2.64
C ASN A 173 -9.78 4.59 -2.88
N LEU A 174 -9.40 3.32 -2.83
CA LEU A 174 -10.35 2.20 -2.93
C LEU A 174 -11.35 2.21 -1.78
N ARG A 175 -10.91 2.53 -0.55
CA ARG A 175 -11.79 2.65 0.62
C ARG A 175 -12.87 3.74 0.44
N ARG A 176 -12.54 4.82 -0.29
CA ARG A 176 -13.49 5.89 -0.63
C ARG A 176 -14.42 5.54 -1.79
N ILE A 177 -13.95 4.68 -2.70
CA ILE A 177 -14.74 4.22 -3.85
C ILE A 177 -15.74 3.14 -3.44
N PHE A 178 -15.28 2.15 -2.69
CA PHE A 178 -16.12 1.03 -2.26
C PHE A 178 -17.14 1.46 -1.20
N THR A 179 -18.29 0.82 -1.22
CA THR A 179 -19.39 1.07 -0.29
C THR A 179 -19.81 -0.21 0.43
N GLY A 180 -20.50 -0.06 1.55
CA GLY A 180 -21.01 -1.15 2.35
C GLY A 180 -20.00 -1.71 3.35
N LYS A 181 -20.44 -2.74 4.10
CA LYS A 181 -19.72 -3.28 5.27
C LYS A 181 -18.35 -3.91 4.97
N HIS A 182 -18.11 -4.28 3.72
CA HIS A 182 -16.87 -4.93 3.30
C HIS A 182 -15.87 -3.99 2.59
N ALA A 183 -16.19 -2.69 2.47
CA ALA A 183 -15.37 -1.73 1.75
C ALA A 183 -13.89 -1.71 2.21
N GLY A 184 -13.67 -1.75 3.52
CA GLY A 184 -12.32 -1.82 4.09
C GLY A 184 -11.56 -3.09 3.70
N ALA A 185 -12.19 -4.26 3.83
CA ALA A 185 -11.57 -5.54 3.47
C ALA A 185 -11.27 -5.63 1.97
N LEU A 186 -12.20 -5.17 1.12
CA LEU A 186 -12.01 -5.14 -0.33
C LEU A 186 -10.88 -4.17 -0.73
N SER A 187 -10.78 -3.01 -0.08
CA SER A 187 -9.69 -2.07 -0.37
C SER A 187 -8.32 -2.65 -0.02
N ILE A 188 -8.20 -3.37 1.09
CA ILE A 188 -6.99 -4.09 1.49
C ILE A 188 -6.65 -5.16 0.45
N PHE A 189 -7.61 -6.02 0.14
CA PHE A 189 -7.41 -7.15 -0.77
C PHE A 189 -6.98 -6.70 -2.17
N VAL A 190 -7.72 -5.76 -2.77
CA VAL A 190 -7.42 -5.26 -4.12
C VAL A 190 -6.08 -4.52 -4.16
N SER A 191 -5.78 -3.66 -3.17
CA SER A 191 -4.49 -2.96 -3.14
C SER A 191 -3.32 -3.92 -2.98
N ALA A 192 -3.45 -4.97 -2.15
CA ALA A 192 -2.42 -5.98 -1.98
C ALA A 192 -2.18 -6.79 -3.28
N LEU A 193 -3.25 -7.18 -3.98
CA LEU A 193 -3.15 -7.88 -5.26
C LEU A 193 -2.47 -7.02 -6.34
N VAL A 194 -2.92 -5.78 -6.52
CA VAL A 194 -2.34 -4.87 -7.52
C VAL A 194 -0.86 -4.63 -7.24
N PHE A 195 -0.51 -4.38 -5.98
CA PHE A 195 0.87 -4.18 -5.60
C PHE A 195 1.72 -5.45 -5.77
N GLY A 196 1.17 -6.61 -5.43
CA GLY A 196 1.83 -7.90 -5.68
C GLY A 196 2.14 -8.11 -7.16
N VAL A 197 1.18 -7.80 -8.05
CA VAL A 197 1.38 -7.90 -9.51
C VAL A 197 2.50 -6.98 -10.01
N LEU A 198 2.73 -5.83 -9.39
CA LEU A 198 3.88 -4.97 -9.73
C LEU A 198 5.23 -5.67 -9.49
N HIS A 199 5.27 -6.74 -8.69
CA HIS A 199 6.47 -7.54 -8.43
C HIS A 199 6.61 -8.76 -9.34
N ILE A 200 5.81 -8.86 -10.42
CA ILE A 200 5.86 -9.98 -11.39
C ILE A 200 7.25 -10.16 -12.00
N ALA A 201 8.02 -9.08 -12.13
CA ALA A 201 9.38 -9.09 -12.64
C ALA A 201 10.33 -9.98 -11.84
N TYR A 202 10.05 -10.19 -10.56
CA TYR A 202 10.85 -11.01 -9.64
C TYR A 202 10.35 -12.45 -9.52
N GLY A 203 9.32 -12.81 -10.29
CA GLY A 203 8.74 -14.15 -10.32
C GLY A 203 7.58 -14.36 -9.35
N LEU A 204 6.91 -15.51 -9.53
CA LEU A 204 5.68 -15.85 -8.81
C LEU A 204 5.84 -15.93 -7.29
N PRO A 205 6.90 -16.56 -6.73
CA PRO A 205 7.07 -16.62 -5.27
C PRO A 205 7.17 -15.23 -4.63
N TYR A 206 7.93 -14.35 -5.27
CA TYR A 206 8.08 -12.96 -4.81
C TYR A 206 6.75 -12.20 -4.87
N MET A 207 6.04 -12.31 -5.99
CA MET A 207 4.72 -11.70 -6.18
C MET A 207 3.73 -12.14 -5.09
N LEU A 208 3.68 -13.43 -4.77
CA LEU A 208 2.82 -13.98 -3.72
C LEU A 208 3.25 -13.49 -2.33
N GLY A 209 4.55 -13.51 -2.03
CA GLY A 209 5.11 -12.99 -0.77
C GLY A 209 4.78 -11.51 -0.57
N ALA A 210 4.98 -10.68 -1.60
CA ALA A 210 4.62 -9.27 -1.59
C ALA A 210 3.10 -9.07 -1.36
N THR A 211 2.25 -9.84 -2.06
CA THR A 211 0.80 -9.79 -1.89
C THR A 211 0.40 -10.08 -0.44
N LEU A 212 0.95 -11.14 0.15
CA LEU A 212 0.66 -11.54 1.53
C LEU A 212 1.14 -10.49 2.54
N LEU A 213 2.38 -10.03 2.41
CA LEU A 213 2.93 -8.98 3.27
C LEU A 213 2.07 -7.73 3.20
N LEU A 214 1.77 -7.27 1.99
CA LEU A 214 0.97 -6.06 1.79
C LEU A 214 -0.48 -6.23 2.28
N GLY A 215 -1.04 -7.43 2.19
CA GLY A 215 -2.34 -7.75 2.78
C GLY A 215 -2.32 -7.57 4.30
N VAL A 216 -1.33 -8.16 4.98
CA VAL A 216 -1.14 -8.03 6.43
C VAL A 216 -0.93 -6.57 6.83
N LEU A 217 0.02 -5.88 6.21
CA LEU A 217 0.27 -4.45 6.49
C LEU A 217 -0.97 -3.58 6.21
N GLY A 218 -1.80 -3.95 5.22
CA GLY A 218 -3.06 -3.27 4.93
C GLY A 218 -4.08 -3.34 6.05
N ILE A 219 -4.13 -4.45 6.79
CA ILE A 219 -4.97 -4.60 7.99
C ILE A 219 -4.50 -3.65 9.09
N PHE A 220 -3.18 -3.54 9.30
CA PHE A 220 -2.62 -2.61 10.29
C PHE A 220 -2.83 -1.16 9.90
N TYR A 221 -2.58 -0.82 8.62
CA TYR A 221 -2.90 0.51 8.11
C TYR A 221 -4.36 0.90 8.35
N HIS A 222 -5.29 -0.02 8.09
CA HIS A 222 -6.72 0.23 8.29
C HIS A 222 -7.06 0.60 9.73
N LYS A 223 -6.31 0.06 10.69
CA LYS A 223 -6.48 0.35 12.14
C LYS A 223 -5.74 1.62 12.58
N GLN A 224 -4.51 1.80 12.13
CA GLN A 224 -3.61 2.88 12.60
C GLN A 224 -3.74 4.16 11.78
N GLY A 225 -3.98 4.03 10.47
CA GLY A 225 -4.12 5.13 9.53
C GLY A 225 -2.86 5.95 9.27
N ASN A 226 -1.67 5.38 9.54
CA ASN A 226 -0.37 5.96 9.20
C ASN A 226 0.55 4.92 8.59
N ILE A 227 1.54 5.35 7.79
CA ILE A 227 2.46 4.45 7.09
C ILE A 227 3.79 4.27 7.81
N TRP A 228 4.14 5.10 8.80
CA TRP A 228 5.51 5.14 9.33
C TRP A 228 5.93 3.85 10.03
N GLY A 229 5.06 3.29 10.87
CA GLY A 229 5.31 1.98 11.48
C GLY A 229 5.38 0.86 10.45
N LEU A 230 4.50 0.93 9.43
CA LEU A 230 4.50 -0.05 8.34
C LEU A 230 5.78 -0.01 7.52
N CYS A 231 6.36 1.18 7.31
CA CYS A 231 7.65 1.31 6.65
C CYS A 231 8.76 0.56 7.42
N ILE A 232 8.75 0.63 8.75
CA ILE A 232 9.71 -0.11 9.58
C ILE A 232 9.52 -1.63 9.42
N ILE A 233 8.27 -2.11 9.52
CA ILE A 233 7.93 -3.52 9.37
C ILE A 233 8.35 -4.01 7.98
N HIS A 234 7.95 -3.29 6.93
CA HIS A 234 8.25 -3.65 5.55
C HIS A 234 9.76 -3.70 5.29
N TYR A 235 10.48 -2.66 5.72
CA TYR A 235 11.94 -2.60 5.58
C TYR A 235 12.62 -3.79 6.25
N VAL A 236 12.36 -4.02 7.54
CA VAL A 236 13.02 -5.09 8.28
C VAL A 236 12.67 -6.48 7.72
N LEU A 237 11.39 -6.73 7.38
CA LEU A 237 11.00 -8.02 6.82
C LEU A 237 11.54 -8.23 5.40
N GLY A 238 11.62 -7.17 4.59
CA GLY A 238 12.25 -7.20 3.27
C GLY A 238 13.72 -7.56 3.34
N GLU A 239 14.49 -6.89 4.21
CA GLU A 239 15.91 -7.20 4.44
C GLU A 239 16.13 -8.64 4.94
N VAL A 240 15.36 -9.05 5.96
CA VAL A 240 15.43 -10.42 6.49
C VAL A 240 15.11 -11.44 5.39
N ALA A 241 14.10 -11.20 4.55
CA ALA A 241 13.75 -12.09 3.45
C ALA A 241 14.88 -12.16 2.40
N THR A 242 15.56 -11.05 2.12
CA THR A 242 16.70 -10.97 1.21
C THR A 242 17.88 -11.78 1.76
N PHE A 243 18.31 -11.55 3.00
CA PHE A 243 19.42 -12.29 3.62
C PHE A 243 19.10 -13.76 3.84
N LEU A 244 17.84 -14.12 3.98
CA LEU A 244 17.40 -15.52 4.01
C LEU A 244 17.26 -16.14 2.60
N ARG A 245 17.56 -15.42 1.53
CA ARG A 245 17.46 -15.90 0.15
C ARG A 245 16.04 -16.30 -0.29
N TYR A 246 15.00 -15.66 0.26
CA TYR A 246 13.64 -15.82 -0.26
C TYR A 246 13.39 -15.04 -1.55
N LEU A 247 14.20 -14.01 -1.79
CA LEU A 247 14.03 -13.00 -2.84
C LEU A 247 15.17 -13.09 -3.86
N ILE A 248 15.29 -14.26 -4.53
CA ILE A 248 16.32 -14.48 -5.56
C ILE A 248 15.73 -15.13 -6.76
#